data_906749e0e8027e8292ee52be497592fe
#
_entry.id   906749e0e8027e8292ee52be497592fe
#
_cell.length_a   1.000
_cell.length_b   1.000
_cell.length_c   1.000
_cell.angle_alpha   90.00
_cell.angle_beta   90.00
_cell.angle_gamma   90.00
#
_symmetry.space_group_name_H-M   'P 1'
#
loop_
_entity.id
_entity.type
_entity.pdbx_description
1 polymer ?
#
loop_
_entity_poly.entity_id
_entity_poly.type
_entity_poly.pdbx_seq_one_letter_code
_entity_poly.pdbx_strand_id
1 'polypeptide(L)'
;MKAKTFVAVLALAVVVFLFAQRRQTPTPQPVFRAVFDLTQPLSEKFPNWEGTEKSPFEAKTLGQMEKDGYFTRTISLPEHFATHMDAPAHFAAGGWTVDQIPPERLVGPLVVLDVTAQSKANPDYQVSVEDVARWERAHGQIPPGSIVLARTDWAARASSMKDYRNADAKDVKHFPGFLPETAKFLVEARDIYGLGIDTMSVDYGASDTYPVHQYTSKHNVYHLENVADLSAVPESGAILVAAPAKLAGGSGGPVRILALVP
;
A
#
# COMPACT_ATOMS: atom_id res chain seq x y z
N MET A 1 -61.05 46.37 -5.05
CA MET A 1 -59.91 45.73 -5.75
C MET A 1 -58.56 45.70 -5.00
N LYS A 2 -58.31 46.52 -3.98
CA LYS A 2 -56.99 46.60 -3.29
C LYS A 2 -56.72 45.50 -2.25
N ALA A 3 -57.74 44.84 -1.66
CA ALA A 3 -57.55 43.82 -0.62
C ALA A 3 -57.10 42.44 -1.18
N LYS A 4 -57.54 42.08 -2.39
CA LYS A 4 -57.17 40.76 -2.99
C LYS A 4 -55.73 40.68 -3.47
N THR A 5 -55.13 41.79 -3.82
CA THR A 5 -53.73 41.86 -4.27
C THR A 5 -52.75 41.74 -3.11
N PHE A 6 -53.11 42.23 -1.92
CA PHE A 6 -52.25 42.13 -0.73
C PHE A 6 -52.16 40.72 -0.16
N VAL A 7 -53.22 39.92 -0.22
CA VAL A 7 -53.27 38.53 0.24
C VAL A 7 -52.43 37.63 -0.68
N ALA A 8 -52.46 37.89 -1.99
CA ALA A 8 -51.67 37.10 -2.95
C ALA A 8 -50.15 37.35 -2.82
N VAL A 9 -49.71 38.56 -2.54
CA VAL A 9 -48.33 38.89 -2.30
C VAL A 9 -47.79 38.31 -1.02
N LEU A 10 -48.59 38.30 0.04
CA LEU A 10 -48.24 37.72 1.35
C LEU A 10 -48.10 36.16 1.24
N ALA A 11 -49.02 35.52 0.51
CA ALA A 11 -48.98 34.08 0.29
C ALA A 11 -47.75 33.67 -0.53
N LEU A 12 -47.36 34.45 -1.54
CA LEU A 12 -46.18 34.19 -2.35
C LEU A 12 -44.87 34.36 -1.54
N ALA A 13 -44.82 35.38 -0.66
CA ALA A 13 -43.67 35.61 0.23
C ALA A 13 -43.49 34.47 1.26
N VAL A 14 -44.58 33.94 1.82
CA VAL A 14 -44.53 32.80 2.75
C VAL A 14 -44.09 31.53 2.06
N VAL A 15 -44.57 31.26 0.84
CA VAL A 15 -44.14 30.08 0.05
C VAL A 15 -42.65 30.18 -0.31
N VAL A 16 -42.16 31.35 -0.71
CA VAL A 16 -40.74 31.55 -1.01
C VAL A 16 -39.87 31.39 0.24
N PHE A 17 -40.35 31.85 1.41
CA PHE A 17 -39.66 31.71 2.69
C PHE A 17 -39.62 30.24 3.15
N LEU A 18 -40.68 29.48 2.92
CA LEU A 18 -40.73 28.03 3.21
C LEU A 18 -39.86 27.21 2.29
N PHE A 19 -39.69 27.63 1.03
CA PHE A 19 -38.71 26.99 0.11
C PHE A 19 -37.27 27.36 0.42
N ALA A 20 -36.99 28.53 0.99
CA ALA A 20 -35.65 28.92 1.43
C ALA A 20 -35.18 28.19 2.70
N GLN A 21 -36.10 27.62 3.47
CA GLN A 21 -35.83 26.71 4.59
C GLN A 21 -35.70 25.24 4.13
N ARG A 22 -35.32 24.99 2.89
CA ARG A 22 -34.80 23.64 2.58
C ARG A 22 -33.67 23.39 3.56
N ARG A 23 -33.95 22.50 4.53
CA ARG A 23 -32.96 21.96 5.45
C ARG A 23 -31.74 21.67 4.61
N GLN A 24 -30.65 22.41 4.83
CA GLN A 24 -29.34 21.99 4.35
C GLN A 24 -29.16 20.60 4.94
N THR A 25 -29.33 19.56 4.12
CA THR A 25 -28.93 18.21 4.53
C THR A 25 -27.49 18.36 4.97
N PRO A 26 -27.14 17.99 6.21
CA PRO A 26 -25.75 18.09 6.66
C PRO A 26 -24.90 17.39 5.59
N THR A 27 -23.91 18.08 5.08
CA THR A 27 -22.94 17.45 4.19
C THR A 27 -22.43 16.22 4.94
N PRO A 28 -22.55 15.02 4.38
CA PRO A 28 -22.05 13.83 5.06
C PRO A 28 -20.60 14.10 5.45
N GLN A 29 -20.29 14.00 6.73
CA GLN A 29 -18.90 14.07 7.18
C GLN A 29 -18.15 12.95 6.49
N PRO A 30 -16.93 13.19 6.00
CA PRO A 30 -16.13 12.13 5.43
C PRO A 30 -15.95 11.03 6.49
N VAL A 31 -16.15 9.79 6.08
CA VAL A 31 -15.96 8.61 6.94
C VAL A 31 -14.53 8.53 7.47
N PHE A 32 -13.57 9.09 6.71
CA PHE A 32 -12.17 9.14 7.05
C PHE A 32 -11.68 10.59 7.13
N ARG A 33 -10.88 10.90 8.16
CA ARG A 33 -10.23 12.22 8.33
C ARG A 33 -9.09 12.42 7.33
N ALA A 34 -8.39 11.33 6.97
CA ALA A 34 -7.32 11.35 6.00
C ALA A 34 -7.26 10.04 5.21
N VAL A 35 -6.78 10.15 3.97
CA VAL A 35 -6.45 9.02 3.10
C VAL A 35 -5.04 9.23 2.59
N PHE A 36 -4.15 8.29 2.87
CA PHE A 36 -2.78 8.29 2.40
C PHE A 36 -2.61 7.29 1.26
N ASP A 37 -1.96 7.73 0.19
CA ASP A 37 -1.58 6.88 -0.93
C ASP A 37 -0.16 6.36 -0.71
N LEU A 38 -0.04 5.08 -0.47
CA LEU A 38 1.20 4.39 -0.17
C LEU A 38 1.77 3.67 -1.40
N THR A 39 1.54 4.23 -2.59
CA THR A 39 1.88 3.61 -3.87
C THR A 39 2.86 4.47 -4.65
N GLN A 40 3.99 3.90 -5.05
CA GLN A 40 4.94 4.54 -5.97
C GLN A 40 4.35 4.60 -7.38
N PRO A 41 4.56 5.67 -8.14
CA PRO A 41 4.13 5.73 -9.53
C PRO A 41 4.82 4.64 -10.37
N LEU A 42 4.02 3.89 -11.14
CA LEU A 42 4.57 3.00 -12.17
C LEU A 42 5.20 3.83 -13.29
N SER A 43 6.52 3.77 -13.41
CA SER A 43 7.26 4.55 -14.40
C SER A 43 8.56 3.85 -14.81
N GLU A 44 9.08 4.22 -15.97
CA GLU A 44 10.40 3.77 -16.47
C GLU A 44 11.55 4.20 -15.56
N LYS A 45 11.32 5.16 -14.66
CA LYS A 45 12.35 5.70 -13.75
C LYS A 45 12.42 4.98 -12.41
N PHE A 46 11.42 4.12 -12.10
CA PHE A 46 11.43 3.40 -10.82
C PHE A 46 12.57 2.37 -10.81
N PRO A 47 13.35 2.25 -9.72
CA PRO A 47 14.43 1.28 -9.59
C PRO A 47 13.96 -0.16 -9.82
N ASN A 48 14.69 -0.91 -10.63
CA ASN A 48 14.43 -2.33 -10.86
C ASN A 48 15.41 -3.22 -10.07
N TRP A 49 15.01 -4.45 -9.84
CA TRP A 49 15.77 -5.43 -9.06
C TRP A 49 17.14 -5.72 -9.65
N GLU A 50 17.23 -5.81 -10.98
CA GLU A 50 18.42 -6.16 -11.72
C GLU A 50 19.44 -5.02 -11.77
N GLY A 51 19.04 -3.78 -11.52
CA GLY A 51 19.89 -2.59 -11.63
C GLY A 51 20.27 -2.26 -13.07
N THR A 52 19.47 -2.70 -14.03
CA THR A 52 19.71 -2.42 -15.45
C THR A 52 19.20 -1.02 -15.84
N GLU A 53 19.90 -0.37 -16.79
CA GLU A 53 19.48 0.92 -17.31
C GLU A 53 18.12 0.85 -18.03
N LYS A 54 17.84 -0.28 -18.69
CA LYS A 54 16.54 -0.49 -19.33
C LYS A 54 15.51 -0.87 -18.28
N SER A 55 14.47 -0.04 -18.15
CA SER A 55 13.33 -0.35 -17.28
C SER A 55 12.58 -1.58 -17.79
N PRO A 56 12.10 -2.45 -16.90
CA PRO A 56 11.16 -3.51 -17.28
C PRO A 56 9.74 -2.99 -17.54
N PHE A 57 9.46 -1.73 -17.20
CA PHE A 57 8.19 -1.07 -17.51
C PHE A 57 8.28 -0.41 -18.88
N GLU A 58 7.37 -0.74 -19.77
CA GLU A 58 7.23 -0.11 -21.09
C GLU A 58 5.80 0.43 -21.25
N ALA A 59 5.68 1.65 -21.80
CA ALA A 59 4.41 2.25 -22.13
C ALA A 59 4.40 2.78 -23.57
N LYS A 60 3.54 2.21 -24.43
CA LYS A 60 3.39 2.61 -25.82
C LYS A 60 2.06 3.32 -26.03
N THR A 61 2.11 4.58 -26.50
CA THR A 61 0.91 5.33 -26.87
C THR A 61 0.26 4.73 -28.10
N LEU A 62 -1.03 4.43 -28.00
CA LEU A 62 -1.86 3.91 -29.10
C LEU A 62 -2.82 4.98 -29.67
N GLY A 63 -3.30 5.92 -28.84
CA GLY A 63 -4.14 7.01 -29.24
C GLY A 63 -3.70 8.32 -28.59
N GLN A 64 -3.79 9.43 -29.33
CA GLN A 64 -3.43 10.78 -28.89
C GLN A 64 -4.65 11.69 -28.98
N MET A 65 -4.93 12.49 -27.93
CA MET A 65 -6.11 13.33 -27.84
C MET A 65 -6.28 14.25 -29.06
N GLU A 66 -5.19 14.85 -29.51
CA GLU A 66 -5.20 15.84 -30.61
C GLU A 66 -5.48 15.23 -31.99
N LYS A 67 -5.20 13.92 -32.15
CA LYS A 67 -5.38 13.21 -33.44
C LYS A 67 -6.62 12.35 -33.44
N ASP A 68 -6.84 11.62 -32.34
CA ASP A 68 -7.76 10.51 -32.27
C ASP A 68 -9.00 10.82 -31.41
N GLY A 69 -8.99 11.97 -30.68
CA GLY A 69 -10.06 12.36 -29.77
C GLY A 69 -10.10 11.57 -28.46
N TYR A 70 -9.10 10.72 -28.21
CA TYR A 70 -8.90 9.98 -26.97
C TYR A 70 -7.42 9.71 -26.72
N PHE A 71 -7.06 9.48 -25.46
CA PHE A 71 -5.70 9.08 -25.06
C PHE A 71 -5.70 7.66 -24.51
N THR A 72 -4.86 6.78 -25.05
CA THR A 72 -4.68 5.42 -24.54
C THR A 72 -3.27 4.90 -24.77
N ARG A 73 -2.84 4.00 -23.89
CA ARG A 73 -1.54 3.31 -23.97
C ARG A 73 -1.69 1.83 -23.73
N THR A 74 -0.79 1.05 -24.30
CA THR A 74 -0.47 -0.29 -23.81
C THR A 74 0.65 -0.17 -22.80
N ILE A 75 0.60 -0.95 -21.73
CA ILE A 75 1.68 -1.09 -20.73
C ILE A 75 2.14 -2.54 -20.68
N SER A 76 3.43 -2.75 -20.47
CA SER A 76 4.06 -4.05 -20.23
C SER A 76 5.00 -3.92 -19.06
N LEU A 77 4.89 -4.82 -18.08
CA LEU A 77 5.75 -4.86 -16.89
C LEU A 77 5.71 -6.26 -16.27
N PRO A 78 6.74 -6.67 -15.49
CA PRO A 78 6.66 -7.83 -14.63
C PRO A 78 5.60 -7.66 -13.54
N GLU A 79 5.04 -8.77 -13.03
CA GLU A 79 4.10 -8.75 -11.90
C GLU A 79 4.73 -8.11 -10.66
N HIS A 80 6.04 -8.31 -10.44
CA HIS A 80 6.82 -7.85 -9.29
C HIS A 80 7.65 -6.61 -9.65
N PHE A 81 6.97 -5.47 -9.89
CA PHE A 81 7.65 -4.22 -10.24
C PHE A 81 7.00 -3.02 -9.53
N ALA A 82 7.84 -2.09 -9.04
CA ALA A 82 7.44 -0.93 -8.24
C ALA A 82 6.61 -1.35 -7.02
N THR A 83 5.61 -0.58 -6.58
CA THR A 83 4.72 -1.02 -5.50
C THR A 83 3.82 -2.15 -5.99
N HIS A 84 4.03 -3.33 -5.45
CA HIS A 84 3.33 -4.53 -5.87
C HIS A 84 2.94 -5.40 -4.68
N MET A 85 2.06 -6.37 -4.94
CA MET A 85 1.72 -7.44 -4.04
C MET A 85 2.32 -8.74 -4.55
N ASP A 86 3.00 -9.48 -3.67
CA ASP A 86 3.31 -10.89 -3.91
C ASP A 86 2.14 -11.74 -3.40
N ALA A 87 1.57 -12.53 -4.26
CA ALA A 87 0.63 -13.55 -3.83
C ALA A 87 1.37 -14.75 -3.22
N PRO A 88 0.74 -15.52 -2.32
CA PRO A 88 1.34 -16.72 -1.74
C PRO A 88 1.93 -17.70 -2.76
N ALA A 89 1.32 -17.80 -3.95
CA ALA A 89 1.81 -18.64 -5.05
C ALA A 89 3.23 -18.28 -5.54
N HIS A 90 3.73 -17.07 -5.21
CA HIS A 90 5.08 -16.66 -5.59
C HIS A 90 6.17 -17.57 -5.01
N PHE A 91 6.06 -17.95 -3.72
CA PHE A 91 7.03 -18.81 -3.02
C PHE A 91 6.46 -20.13 -2.48
N ALA A 92 5.15 -20.37 -2.62
CA ALA A 92 4.53 -21.60 -2.13
C ALA A 92 3.76 -22.33 -3.24
N ALA A 93 4.18 -23.54 -3.59
CA ALA A 93 3.40 -24.39 -4.46
C ALA A 93 2.02 -24.67 -3.85
N GLY A 94 0.95 -24.38 -4.59
CA GLY A 94 -0.44 -24.50 -4.12
C GLY A 94 -0.91 -23.34 -3.23
N GLY A 95 -0.09 -22.32 -3.01
CA GLY A 95 -0.53 -21.05 -2.41
C GLY A 95 -1.53 -20.30 -3.31
N TRP A 96 -2.27 -19.37 -2.74
CA TRP A 96 -3.21 -18.55 -3.53
C TRP A 96 -2.48 -17.71 -4.56
N THR A 97 -3.00 -17.72 -5.80
CA THR A 97 -2.66 -16.72 -6.81
C THR A 97 -3.36 -15.39 -6.47
N VAL A 98 -2.93 -14.29 -7.08
CA VAL A 98 -3.42 -12.95 -6.74
C VAL A 98 -4.94 -12.81 -6.91
N ASP A 99 -5.52 -13.51 -7.89
CA ASP A 99 -6.97 -13.53 -8.14
C ASP A 99 -7.75 -14.41 -7.15
N GLN A 100 -7.05 -15.29 -6.42
CA GLN A 100 -7.63 -16.20 -5.42
C GLN A 100 -7.57 -15.65 -3.99
N ILE A 101 -6.82 -14.58 -3.74
CA ILE A 101 -6.78 -13.97 -2.41
C ILE A 101 -8.19 -13.51 -2.03
N PRO A 102 -8.75 -13.99 -0.88
CA PRO A 102 -10.07 -13.57 -0.43
C PRO A 102 -10.14 -12.06 -0.25
N PRO A 103 -11.16 -11.36 -0.79
CA PRO A 103 -11.24 -9.90 -0.75
C PRO A 103 -11.26 -9.33 0.69
N GLU A 104 -11.78 -10.07 1.67
CA GLU A 104 -11.73 -9.69 3.08
C GLU A 104 -10.32 -9.62 3.66
N ARG A 105 -9.34 -10.29 3.04
CA ARG A 105 -7.93 -10.20 3.43
C ARG A 105 -7.20 -8.99 2.83
N LEU A 106 -7.80 -8.34 1.83
CA LEU A 106 -7.24 -7.15 1.19
C LEU A 106 -7.52 -5.85 1.97
N VAL A 107 -8.30 -5.95 3.04
CA VAL A 107 -8.66 -4.82 3.91
C VAL A 107 -8.50 -5.26 5.36
N GLY A 108 -7.74 -4.50 6.14
CA GLY A 108 -7.50 -4.85 7.54
C GLY A 108 -6.92 -3.70 8.37
N PRO A 109 -6.82 -3.87 9.68
CA PRO A 109 -6.12 -2.90 10.53
C PRO A 109 -4.68 -2.72 10.05
N LEU A 110 -4.25 -1.46 9.90
CA LEU A 110 -2.87 -1.13 9.58
C LEU A 110 -2.03 -1.06 10.86
N VAL A 111 -0.90 -1.75 10.83
CA VAL A 111 0.18 -1.65 11.82
C VAL A 111 1.42 -1.13 11.12
N VAL A 112 2.02 -0.03 11.58
CA VAL A 112 3.29 0.48 11.08
C VAL A 112 4.36 0.31 12.16
N LEU A 113 5.34 -0.56 11.89
CA LEU A 113 6.51 -0.77 12.74
C LEU A 113 7.58 0.24 12.31
N ASP A 114 7.78 1.31 13.08
CA ASP A 114 8.84 2.28 12.80
C ASP A 114 10.20 1.76 13.28
N VAL A 115 11.08 1.48 12.31
CA VAL A 115 12.46 1.03 12.52
C VAL A 115 13.46 1.96 11.81
N THR A 116 13.08 3.20 11.56
CA THR A 116 13.88 4.18 10.82
C THR A 116 15.24 4.46 11.48
N ALA A 117 15.29 4.53 12.80
CA ALA A 117 16.54 4.74 13.55
C ALA A 117 17.52 3.56 13.37
N GLN A 118 17.01 2.34 13.43
CA GLN A 118 17.78 1.10 13.26
C GLN A 118 18.26 0.96 11.81
N SER A 119 17.37 1.19 10.86
CA SER A 119 17.66 1.16 9.42
C SER A 119 18.74 2.18 9.03
N LYS A 120 18.68 3.38 9.59
CA LYS A 120 19.69 4.41 9.36
C LYS A 120 21.05 4.01 9.91
N ALA A 121 21.11 3.30 11.03
CA ALA A 121 22.34 2.83 11.65
C ALA A 121 22.92 1.60 10.94
N ASN A 122 22.06 0.75 10.38
CA ASN A 122 22.45 -0.48 9.68
C ASN A 122 21.53 -0.72 8.48
N PRO A 123 22.01 -0.59 7.21
CA PRO A 123 21.20 -0.86 6.04
C PRO A 123 20.75 -2.32 5.92
N ASP A 124 21.42 -3.27 6.56
CA ASP A 124 21.02 -4.69 6.62
C ASP A 124 20.18 -5.01 7.86
N TYR A 125 19.54 -4.00 8.44
CA TYR A 125 18.69 -4.22 9.60
C TYR A 125 17.53 -5.15 9.29
N GLN A 126 17.26 -6.05 10.21
CA GLN A 126 16.13 -6.95 10.10
C GLN A 126 15.18 -6.70 11.27
N VAL A 127 13.92 -6.37 10.95
CA VAL A 127 12.85 -6.13 11.93
C VAL A 127 12.71 -7.34 12.85
N SER A 128 12.85 -7.11 14.14
CA SER A 128 12.91 -8.14 15.17
C SER A 128 11.58 -8.30 15.93
N VAL A 129 11.42 -9.41 16.66
CA VAL A 129 10.30 -9.61 17.59
C VAL A 129 10.28 -8.52 18.68
N GLU A 130 11.45 -7.98 19.06
CA GLU A 130 11.51 -6.89 20.04
C GLU A 130 10.95 -5.57 19.47
N ASP A 131 11.07 -5.32 18.14
CA ASP A 131 10.42 -4.18 17.50
C ASP A 131 8.90 -4.32 17.55
N VAL A 132 8.38 -5.52 17.32
CA VAL A 132 6.96 -5.83 17.48
C VAL A 132 6.53 -5.62 18.93
N ALA A 133 7.29 -6.14 19.89
CA ALA A 133 6.99 -5.99 21.31
C ALA A 133 7.05 -4.51 21.75
N ARG A 134 7.96 -3.70 21.19
CA ARG A 134 8.02 -2.25 21.43
C ARG A 134 6.75 -1.57 20.94
N TRP A 135 6.31 -1.89 19.73
CA TRP A 135 5.05 -1.38 19.18
C TRP A 135 3.85 -1.79 20.05
N GLU A 136 3.77 -3.04 20.47
CA GLU A 136 2.67 -3.56 21.28
C GLU A 136 2.62 -2.94 22.69
N ARG A 137 3.75 -2.59 23.27
CA ARG A 137 3.78 -1.85 24.54
C ARG A 137 3.14 -0.47 24.43
N ALA A 138 3.21 0.16 23.26
CA ALA A 138 2.66 1.49 23.03
C ALA A 138 1.20 1.47 22.59
N HIS A 139 0.78 0.45 21.83
CA HIS A 139 -0.48 0.44 21.10
C HIS A 139 -1.42 -0.73 21.48
N GLY A 140 -0.97 -1.66 22.30
CA GLY A 140 -1.68 -2.91 22.57
C GLY A 140 -1.32 -4.01 21.58
N GLN A 141 -1.82 -5.21 21.81
CA GLN A 141 -1.56 -6.37 20.97
C GLN A 141 -2.03 -6.13 19.53
N ILE A 142 -1.21 -6.52 18.54
CA ILE A 142 -1.57 -6.49 17.12
C ILE A 142 -2.86 -7.28 16.90
N PRO A 143 -3.94 -6.66 16.37
CA PRO A 143 -5.20 -7.35 16.12
C PRO A 143 -5.06 -8.44 15.05
N PRO A 144 -5.77 -9.57 15.17
CA PRO A 144 -5.86 -10.55 14.09
C PRO A 144 -6.37 -9.91 12.80
N GLY A 145 -5.90 -10.38 11.64
CA GLY A 145 -6.25 -9.82 10.34
C GLY A 145 -5.54 -8.51 10.00
N SER A 146 -4.57 -8.08 10.81
CA SER A 146 -3.77 -6.88 10.51
C SER A 146 -2.90 -7.07 9.28
N ILE A 147 -2.61 -5.94 8.62
CA ILE A 147 -1.58 -5.82 7.59
C ILE A 147 -0.45 -5.00 8.23
N VAL A 148 0.71 -5.63 8.36
CA VAL A 148 1.87 -5.08 9.08
C VAL A 148 2.87 -4.55 8.09
N LEU A 149 3.18 -3.25 8.17
CA LEU A 149 4.19 -2.58 7.34
C LEU A 149 5.38 -2.15 8.19
N ALA A 150 6.59 -2.44 7.75
CA ALA A 150 7.79 -1.85 8.33
C ALA A 150 8.12 -0.52 7.63
N ARG A 151 8.33 0.53 8.42
CA ARG A 151 8.82 1.83 7.96
C ARG A 151 10.31 1.91 8.21
N THR A 152 11.10 2.02 7.15
CA THR A 152 12.56 2.13 7.18
C THR A 152 13.08 3.48 6.65
N ASP A 153 12.17 4.34 6.10
CA ASP A 153 12.44 5.54 5.31
C ASP A 153 13.23 5.24 4.01
N TRP A 154 13.24 3.99 3.55
CA TRP A 154 13.92 3.60 2.31
C TRP A 154 13.25 4.14 1.07
N ALA A 155 11.93 4.34 1.10
CA ALA A 155 11.15 4.91 0.01
C ALA A 155 11.69 6.26 -0.48
N ALA A 156 12.32 7.05 0.39
CA ALA A 156 12.96 8.32 0.03
C ALA A 156 14.10 8.17 -0.99
N ARG A 157 14.66 6.98 -1.16
CA ARG A 157 15.74 6.66 -2.11
C ARG A 157 15.23 6.24 -3.49
N ALA A 158 13.93 6.08 -3.68
CA ALA A 158 13.33 5.55 -4.92
C ALA A 158 13.55 6.39 -6.17
N SER A 159 14.08 7.60 -6.04
CA SER A 159 14.50 8.45 -7.17
C SER A 159 15.87 8.08 -7.77
N SER A 160 16.63 7.20 -7.11
CA SER A 160 17.98 6.78 -7.50
C SER A 160 18.10 5.26 -7.50
N MET A 161 18.34 4.66 -8.66
CA MET A 161 18.60 3.23 -8.79
C MET A 161 19.73 2.76 -7.87
N LYS A 162 20.84 3.51 -7.85
CA LYS A 162 22.03 3.20 -7.05
C LYS A 162 21.70 3.20 -5.55
N ASP A 163 21.02 4.26 -5.08
CA ASP A 163 20.78 4.44 -3.65
C ASP A 163 19.66 3.52 -3.13
N TYR A 164 18.68 3.21 -4.00
CA TYR A 164 17.57 2.33 -3.65
C TYR A 164 18.00 0.87 -3.57
N ARG A 165 18.76 0.37 -4.56
CA ARG A 165 19.33 -0.98 -4.53
C ARG A 165 20.45 -1.08 -3.49
N ASN A 166 21.23 -0.01 -3.32
CA ASN A 166 22.37 0.06 -2.41
C ASN A 166 23.29 -1.19 -2.54
N ALA A 167 23.54 -1.61 -3.80
CA ALA A 167 24.32 -2.82 -4.08
C ALA A 167 25.81 -2.55 -3.94
N ASP A 168 26.55 -3.53 -3.41
CA ASP A 168 28.01 -3.55 -3.33
C ASP A 168 28.67 -3.88 -4.68
N ALA A 169 30.00 -4.00 -4.69
CA ALA A 169 30.77 -4.31 -5.89
C ALA A 169 30.52 -5.75 -6.43
N LYS A 170 29.87 -6.62 -5.66
CA LYS A 170 29.50 -7.98 -6.05
C LYS A 170 27.99 -8.07 -6.42
N ASP A 171 27.33 -6.94 -6.55
CA ASP A 171 25.88 -6.82 -6.78
C ASP A 171 25.01 -7.37 -5.64
N VAL A 172 25.57 -7.53 -4.42
CA VAL A 172 24.79 -7.85 -3.24
C VAL A 172 24.10 -6.59 -2.77
N LYS A 173 22.77 -6.64 -2.63
CA LYS A 173 21.94 -5.51 -2.19
C LYS A 173 21.99 -5.41 -0.67
N HIS A 174 21.90 -4.18 -0.16
CA HIS A 174 21.92 -3.89 1.27
C HIS A 174 20.78 -2.96 1.62
N PHE A 175 19.63 -3.53 1.99
CA PHE A 175 18.45 -2.82 2.46
C PHE A 175 17.73 -3.63 3.55
N PRO A 176 16.96 -2.97 4.43
CA PRO A 176 16.26 -3.64 5.53
C PRO A 176 15.21 -4.64 5.07
N GLY A 177 14.97 -5.65 5.91
CA GLY A 177 13.89 -6.64 5.77
C GLY A 177 13.40 -7.11 7.13
N PHE A 178 12.78 -8.27 7.18
CA PHE A 178 12.34 -8.90 8.42
C PHE A 178 13.23 -10.08 8.79
N LEU A 179 13.39 -10.32 10.10
CA LEU A 179 13.92 -11.61 10.58
C LEU A 179 12.88 -12.72 10.34
N PRO A 180 13.31 -13.93 9.95
CA PRO A 180 12.40 -15.06 9.77
C PRO A 180 11.56 -15.40 11.00
N GLU A 181 12.15 -15.31 12.19
CA GLU A 181 11.45 -15.52 13.47
C GLU A 181 10.39 -14.45 13.75
N THR A 182 10.59 -13.22 13.29
CA THR A 182 9.59 -12.15 13.40
C THR A 182 8.40 -12.43 12.48
N ALA A 183 8.65 -12.80 11.24
CA ALA A 183 7.60 -13.21 10.32
C ALA A 183 6.80 -14.40 10.86
N LYS A 184 7.49 -15.42 11.40
CA LYS A 184 6.86 -16.56 12.06
C LYS A 184 5.98 -16.12 13.23
N PHE A 185 6.49 -15.27 14.12
CA PHE A 185 5.75 -14.76 15.26
C PHE A 185 4.47 -14.00 14.82
N LEU A 186 4.57 -13.14 13.81
CA LEU A 186 3.45 -12.38 13.29
C LEU A 186 2.37 -13.30 12.68
N VAL A 187 2.78 -14.33 11.96
CA VAL A 187 1.87 -15.31 11.37
C VAL A 187 1.19 -16.18 12.46
N GLU A 188 1.98 -16.82 13.33
CA GLU A 188 1.45 -17.83 14.26
C GLU A 188 0.77 -17.21 15.49
N ALA A 189 1.28 -16.10 15.98
CA ALA A 189 0.81 -15.51 17.24
C ALA A 189 -0.07 -14.25 17.05
N ARG A 190 -0.15 -13.69 15.84
CA ARG A 190 -0.94 -12.47 15.53
C ARG A 190 -1.92 -12.66 14.38
N ASP A 191 -1.85 -13.78 13.64
CA ASP A 191 -2.77 -14.11 12.54
C ASP A 191 -2.92 -12.96 11.55
N ILE A 192 -1.78 -12.43 11.05
CA ILE A 192 -1.75 -11.32 10.10
C ILE A 192 -2.22 -11.75 8.71
N TYR A 193 -2.79 -10.83 7.93
CA TYR A 193 -3.18 -11.06 6.54
C TYR A 193 -2.08 -10.74 5.55
N GLY A 194 -1.28 -9.71 5.82
CA GLY A 194 -0.22 -9.26 4.94
C GLY A 194 0.97 -8.71 5.72
N LEU A 195 2.14 -8.81 5.12
CA LEU A 195 3.41 -8.26 5.59
C LEU A 195 3.97 -7.36 4.52
N GLY A 196 4.51 -6.18 4.86
CA GLY A 196 5.06 -5.30 3.85
C GLY A 196 6.16 -4.38 4.37
N ILE A 197 6.81 -3.69 3.44
CA ILE A 197 7.98 -2.86 3.70
C ILE A 197 8.17 -1.81 2.58
N ASP A 198 8.85 -0.72 2.88
CA ASP A 198 9.20 0.33 1.93
C ASP A 198 10.52 0.08 1.16
N THR A 199 11.07 -1.15 1.25
CA THR A 199 12.21 -1.64 0.46
C THR A 199 11.77 -2.56 -0.68
N MET A 200 12.73 -3.09 -1.44
CA MET A 200 12.49 -3.96 -2.60
C MET A 200 12.05 -5.38 -2.21
N SER A 201 12.18 -5.78 -0.94
CA SER A 201 11.83 -7.13 -0.48
C SER A 201 11.53 -7.14 1.02
N VAL A 202 10.60 -8.01 1.46
CA VAL A 202 10.38 -8.31 2.88
C VAL A 202 11.53 -9.10 3.50
N ASP A 203 12.30 -9.85 2.73
CA ASP A 203 13.63 -10.33 3.13
C ASP A 203 14.65 -9.20 2.99
N TYR A 204 15.68 -9.16 3.85
CA TYR A 204 16.72 -8.14 3.75
C TYR A 204 17.57 -8.30 2.47
N GLY A 205 18.20 -7.22 2.01
CA GLY A 205 18.82 -7.13 0.70
C GLY A 205 19.84 -8.20 0.35
N ALA A 206 20.63 -8.67 1.33
CA ALA A 206 21.63 -9.71 1.12
C ALA A 206 21.10 -11.14 1.30
N SER A 207 19.78 -11.32 1.44
CA SER A 207 19.18 -12.65 1.51
C SER A 207 19.25 -13.36 0.15
N ASP A 208 19.79 -14.56 0.13
CA ASP A 208 19.87 -15.44 -1.05
C ASP A 208 18.88 -16.61 -1.02
N THR A 209 18.25 -16.84 0.14
CA THR A 209 17.32 -17.95 0.38
C THR A 209 15.87 -17.52 0.60
N TYR A 210 15.59 -16.24 0.79
CA TYR A 210 14.24 -15.66 0.99
C TYR A 210 13.40 -16.37 2.05
N PRO A 211 13.92 -16.57 3.28
CA PRO A 211 13.24 -17.38 4.31
C PRO A 211 11.92 -16.76 4.79
N VAL A 212 11.80 -15.42 4.79
CA VAL A 212 10.56 -14.73 5.13
C VAL A 212 9.49 -15.04 4.09
N HIS A 213 9.79 -14.84 2.80
CA HIS A 213 8.87 -15.20 1.72
C HIS A 213 8.44 -16.67 1.79
N GLN A 214 9.40 -17.58 1.93
CA GLN A 214 9.09 -19.01 1.96
C GLN A 214 8.16 -19.38 3.12
N TYR A 215 8.35 -18.75 4.29
CA TYR A 215 7.54 -19.07 5.46
C TYR A 215 6.13 -18.49 5.34
N THR A 216 6.01 -17.20 5.07
CA THR A 216 4.73 -16.48 5.03
C THR A 216 3.84 -16.96 3.88
N SER A 217 4.42 -17.21 2.69
CA SER A 217 3.68 -17.73 1.53
C SER A 217 3.04 -19.10 1.81
N LYS A 218 3.73 -19.99 2.51
CA LYS A 218 3.17 -21.30 2.94
C LYS A 218 1.96 -21.17 3.87
N HIS A 219 1.79 -20.01 4.51
CA HIS A 219 0.68 -19.70 5.40
C HIS A 219 -0.37 -18.78 4.77
N ASN A 220 -0.29 -18.57 3.43
CA ASN A 220 -1.18 -17.69 2.66
C ASN A 220 -1.19 -16.23 3.19
N VAL A 221 -0.03 -15.75 3.65
CA VAL A 221 0.21 -14.33 3.93
C VAL A 221 0.89 -13.70 2.71
N TYR A 222 0.29 -12.66 2.15
CA TYR A 222 0.83 -11.94 1.01
C TYR A 222 1.83 -10.86 1.45
N HIS A 223 2.67 -10.38 0.49
CA HIS A 223 3.60 -9.29 0.76
C HIS A 223 3.19 -8.02 0.02
N LEU A 224 3.62 -6.87 0.57
CA LEU A 224 3.52 -5.57 -0.06
C LEU A 224 4.92 -4.97 -0.08
N GLU A 225 5.49 -4.81 -1.27
CA GLU A 225 6.87 -4.37 -1.44
C GLU A 225 6.94 -3.04 -2.17
N ASN A 226 8.05 -2.33 -1.99
CA ASN A 226 8.23 -0.98 -2.50
C ASN A 226 7.10 -0.03 -2.09
N VAL A 227 6.61 -0.17 -0.85
CA VAL A 227 5.60 0.73 -0.28
C VAL A 227 6.12 2.16 -0.30
N ALA A 228 5.28 3.13 -0.63
CA ALA A 228 5.67 4.55 -0.63
C ALA A 228 5.86 5.09 0.80
N ASP A 229 6.14 6.39 0.91
CA ASP A 229 6.44 7.05 2.18
C ASP A 229 5.36 6.82 3.25
N LEU A 230 5.78 6.27 4.37
CA LEU A 230 4.95 5.98 5.56
C LEU A 230 5.04 7.08 6.65
N SER A 231 5.82 8.13 6.44
CA SER A 231 6.16 9.12 7.49
C SER A 231 4.96 9.86 8.08
N ALA A 232 3.92 10.06 7.29
CA ALA A 232 2.70 10.76 7.71
C ALA A 232 1.58 9.83 8.20
N VAL A 233 1.79 8.51 8.12
CA VAL A 233 0.80 7.50 8.50
C VAL A 233 0.92 7.19 9.99
N PRO A 234 -0.18 7.19 10.77
CA PRO A 234 -0.11 6.81 12.17
C PRO A 234 0.28 5.33 12.32
N GLU A 235 1.06 5.02 13.36
CA GLU A 235 1.51 3.65 13.63
C GLU A 235 0.36 2.67 13.90
N SER A 236 -0.80 3.18 14.37
CA SER A 236 -1.99 2.39 14.65
C SER A 236 -3.28 3.17 14.38
N GLY A 237 -4.43 2.47 14.32
CA GLY A 237 -5.76 3.08 14.20
C GLY A 237 -6.19 3.39 12.77
N ALA A 238 -5.35 3.19 11.76
CA ALA A 238 -5.74 3.26 10.35
C ALA A 238 -6.21 1.89 9.84
N ILE A 239 -6.96 1.91 8.73
CA ILE A 239 -7.33 0.74 7.94
C ILE A 239 -6.49 0.78 6.66
N LEU A 240 -5.86 -0.33 6.30
CA LEU A 240 -5.19 -0.48 5.01
C LEU A 240 -6.08 -1.19 4.01
N VAL A 241 -6.10 -0.68 2.79
CA VAL A 241 -6.68 -1.33 1.61
C VAL A 241 -5.55 -1.62 0.63
N ALA A 242 -5.33 -2.90 0.32
CA ALA A 242 -4.37 -3.35 -0.70
C ALA A 242 -5.15 -3.93 -1.88
N ALA A 243 -5.27 -3.16 -2.98
CA ALA A 243 -6.08 -3.53 -4.14
C ALA A 243 -5.19 -3.86 -5.35
N PRO A 244 -4.70 -5.12 -5.48
CA PRO A 244 -3.89 -5.52 -6.62
C PRO A 244 -4.73 -5.63 -7.90
N ALA A 245 -4.08 -5.56 -9.06
CA ALA A 245 -4.69 -6.00 -10.30
C ALA A 245 -5.04 -7.50 -10.18
N LYS A 246 -6.31 -7.85 -10.42
CA LYS A 246 -6.80 -9.24 -10.29
C LYS A 246 -6.37 -10.07 -11.51
N LEU A 247 -5.10 -10.41 -11.60
CA LEU A 247 -4.52 -11.20 -12.67
C LEU A 247 -4.80 -12.69 -12.45
N ALA A 248 -5.52 -13.32 -13.38
CA ALA A 248 -5.85 -14.75 -13.28
C ALA A 248 -4.58 -15.60 -13.30
N GLY A 249 -4.35 -16.35 -12.22
CA GLY A 249 -3.17 -17.21 -12.04
C GLY A 249 -1.87 -16.45 -11.77
N GLY A 250 -1.93 -15.14 -11.50
CA GLY A 250 -0.76 -14.31 -11.24
C GLY A 250 -0.08 -14.66 -9.92
N SER A 251 1.26 -14.67 -9.91
CA SER A 251 2.08 -14.82 -8.72
C SER A 251 2.15 -13.52 -7.89
N GLY A 252 1.72 -12.41 -8.46
CA GLY A 252 1.68 -11.09 -7.88
C GLY A 252 1.04 -10.09 -8.82
N GLY A 253 1.16 -8.82 -8.52
CA GLY A 253 0.71 -7.76 -9.41
C GLY A 253 0.84 -6.35 -8.84
N PRO A 254 0.86 -5.33 -9.70
CA PRO A 254 0.81 -3.95 -9.26
C PRO A 254 -0.37 -3.73 -8.33
N VAL A 255 -0.13 -3.03 -7.23
CA VAL A 255 -1.14 -2.79 -6.19
C VAL A 255 -1.30 -1.31 -5.90
N ARG A 256 -2.53 -0.83 -5.70
CA ARG A 256 -2.78 0.46 -5.06
C ARG A 256 -2.99 0.24 -3.57
N ILE A 257 -2.14 0.86 -2.77
CA ILE A 257 -2.20 0.75 -1.31
C ILE A 257 -2.71 2.07 -0.75
N LEU A 258 -3.79 2.02 0.02
CA LEU A 258 -4.37 3.19 0.66
C LEU A 258 -4.47 2.97 2.16
N ALA A 259 -3.98 3.93 2.96
CA ALA A 259 -4.23 3.97 4.39
C ALA A 259 -5.35 4.96 4.69
N LEU A 260 -6.40 4.49 5.33
CA LEU A 260 -7.61 5.23 5.67
C LEU A 260 -7.61 5.51 7.18
N VAL A 261 -7.52 6.78 7.57
CA VAL A 261 -7.56 7.18 8.98
C VAL A 261 -8.98 7.62 9.33
N PRO A 262 -9.67 6.94 10.27
CA PRO A 262 -11.02 7.29 10.73
C PRO A 262 -11.14 8.66 11.37
#